data_8a4cc8bb22801dd5a23d917a5c67bd05
#
_entry.id   8a4cc8bb22801dd5a23d917a5c67bd05
#
_cell.length_a   1.000
_cell.length_b   1.000
_cell.length_c   1.000
_cell.angle_alpha   90.00
_cell.angle_beta   90.00
_cell.angle_gamma   90.00
#
_symmetry.space_group_name_H-M   'P 1'
#
loop_
_entity.id
_entity.type
_entity.pdbx_description
1 polymer ?
#
loop_
_entity_poly.entity_id
_entity_poly.type
_entity_poly.pdbx_seq_one_letter_code
_entity_poly.pdbx_strand_id
1 'polypeptide(L)'
;MKKVKLVLGGGSAYGLAHIGVIKAIKEQYEVSSVIGTSMGAIIGACLACGYEAEEMLDLAEDVSTLELFNPLNLDFSRSGIFDGKAILKKFEDWTDSRVIENANIPYIAVAYDLTRQATILIDKGSMADAMRASSSLPFIFSPHELGDYQFVDGGVSHPLPLAFADELPGDIIIAVNVLPHVANQAERYRANKAKAPNKLLRYDVFMQSLMQNQGFMAIQSILDLKPDILIDAHHPKLGFTDLKKAREFFDFGYEQAQSAFTDHAQPDFAPKLRASYEQIFSRFIHKNR
;
A
#
# COMPACT_ATOMS: atom_id res chain seq x y z
N MET A 1 -3.08 19.34 18.32
CA MET A 1 -2.76 17.91 18.09
C MET A 1 -1.32 17.81 17.56
N LYS A 2 -0.61 16.68 17.76
CA LYS A 2 0.71 16.46 17.11
C LYS A 2 0.49 16.30 15.60
N LYS A 3 1.43 16.82 14.82
CA LYS A 3 1.41 16.72 13.36
C LYS A 3 2.06 15.44 12.90
N VAL A 4 1.36 14.68 12.06
CA VAL A 4 1.77 13.35 11.60
C VAL A 4 2.27 13.41 10.17
N LYS A 5 3.46 12.82 9.95
CA LYS A 5 3.93 12.34 8.65
C LYS A 5 3.36 10.94 8.46
N LEU A 6 2.42 10.76 7.54
CA LEU A 6 1.75 9.48 7.32
C LEU A 6 2.44 8.70 6.21
N VAL A 7 2.88 7.47 6.51
CA VAL A 7 3.55 6.58 5.56
C VAL A 7 2.64 5.40 5.28
N LEU A 8 2.12 5.28 4.06
CA LEU A 8 1.16 4.27 3.64
C LEU A 8 1.80 3.22 2.72
N GLY A 9 1.80 1.96 3.16
CA GLY A 9 2.32 0.84 2.38
C GLY A 9 1.45 0.47 1.18
N GLY A 10 2.07 -0.17 0.19
CA GLY A 10 1.37 -0.86 -0.90
C GLY A 10 0.72 -2.15 -0.42
N GLY A 11 -0.13 -2.76 -1.27
CA GLY A 11 -0.73 -4.04 -0.90
C GLY A 11 -2.04 -4.39 -1.62
N SER A 12 -2.34 -3.76 -2.76
CA SER A 12 -3.59 -3.99 -3.51
C SER A 12 -4.81 -3.87 -2.58
N ALA A 13 -5.76 -4.84 -2.57
CA ALA A 13 -6.95 -4.78 -1.73
C ALA A 13 -6.66 -4.64 -0.21
N TYR A 14 -5.53 -5.16 0.28
CA TYR A 14 -5.14 -4.96 1.68
C TYR A 14 -5.02 -3.47 2.05
N GLY A 15 -4.61 -2.63 1.09
CA GLY A 15 -4.46 -1.18 1.28
C GLY A 15 -5.79 -0.45 1.53
N LEU A 16 -6.94 -1.06 1.29
CA LEU A 16 -8.24 -0.50 1.66
C LEU A 16 -8.37 -0.30 3.18
N ALA A 17 -7.59 -1.05 3.97
CA ALA A 17 -7.52 -0.85 5.42
C ALA A 17 -6.97 0.53 5.81
N HIS A 18 -6.16 1.18 4.94
CA HIS A 18 -5.67 2.54 5.18
C HIS A 18 -6.80 3.54 5.43
N ILE A 19 -7.97 3.33 4.81
CA ILE A 19 -9.12 4.25 4.95
C ILE A 19 -9.58 4.29 6.41
N GLY A 20 -9.80 3.12 7.02
CA GLY A 20 -10.19 3.02 8.43
C GLY A 20 -9.07 3.49 9.38
N VAL A 21 -7.82 3.22 9.04
CA VAL A 21 -6.66 3.73 9.79
C VAL A 21 -6.63 5.26 9.79
N ILE A 22 -6.84 5.90 8.64
CA ILE A 22 -6.88 7.36 8.50
C ILE A 22 -7.99 7.95 9.37
N LYS A 23 -9.18 7.33 9.39
CA LYS A 23 -10.26 7.74 10.29
C LYS A 23 -9.80 7.79 11.74
N ALA A 24 -9.22 6.70 12.24
CA ALA A 24 -8.75 6.61 13.62
C ALA A 24 -7.61 7.61 13.93
N ILE A 25 -6.69 7.83 12.97
CA ILE A 25 -5.61 8.82 13.12
C ILE A 25 -6.19 10.23 13.28
N LYS A 26 -7.15 10.63 12.43
CA LYS A 26 -7.75 11.98 12.44
C LYS A 26 -8.51 12.29 13.73
N GLU A 27 -8.91 11.29 14.50
CA GLU A 27 -9.53 11.47 15.82
C GLU A 27 -8.53 11.93 16.90
N GLN A 28 -7.23 11.66 16.74
CA GLN A 28 -6.21 11.90 17.76
C GLN A 28 -5.06 12.80 17.29
N TYR A 29 -4.82 12.86 15.99
CA TYR A 29 -3.68 13.54 15.37
C TYR A 29 -4.12 14.41 14.19
N GLU A 30 -3.28 15.39 13.84
CA GLU A 30 -3.38 16.18 12.62
C GLU A 30 -2.48 15.55 11.55
N VAL A 31 -3.04 15.03 10.45
CA VAL A 31 -2.20 14.56 9.34
C VAL A 31 -1.67 15.77 8.59
N SER A 32 -0.36 16.01 8.68
CA SER A 32 0.30 17.15 8.07
C SER A 32 0.90 16.87 6.71
N SER A 33 1.11 15.59 6.39
CA SER A 33 1.68 15.16 5.11
C SER A 33 1.52 13.67 4.91
N VAL A 34 1.60 13.19 3.67
CA VAL A 34 1.44 11.76 3.35
C VAL A 34 2.36 11.32 2.23
N ILE A 35 2.97 10.16 2.40
CA ILE A 35 3.69 9.44 1.35
C ILE A 35 3.12 8.03 1.22
N GLY A 36 2.95 7.56 -0.01
CA GLY A 36 2.39 6.24 -0.24
C GLY A 36 2.98 5.50 -1.42
N THR A 37 2.85 4.17 -1.37
CA THR A 37 3.19 3.26 -2.47
C THR A 37 1.94 2.53 -2.92
N SER A 38 1.71 2.39 -4.25
CA SER A 38 0.61 1.58 -4.80
C SER A 38 -0.76 2.02 -4.24
N MET A 39 -1.53 1.12 -3.62
CA MET A 39 -2.78 1.46 -2.95
C MET A 39 -2.60 2.54 -1.88
N GLY A 40 -1.46 2.55 -1.16
CA GLY A 40 -1.13 3.62 -0.22
C GLY A 40 -0.97 4.99 -0.89
N ALA A 41 -0.46 5.03 -2.13
CA ALA A 41 -0.41 6.27 -2.91
C ALA A 41 -1.81 6.72 -3.35
N ILE A 42 -2.69 5.78 -3.74
CA ILE A 42 -4.07 6.09 -4.13
C ILE A 42 -4.85 6.68 -2.96
N ILE A 43 -4.85 6.00 -1.81
CA ILE A 43 -5.56 6.48 -0.62
C ILE A 43 -4.92 7.78 -0.09
N GLY A 44 -3.58 7.88 -0.13
CA GLY A 44 -2.86 9.10 0.22
C GLY A 44 -3.22 10.30 -0.66
N ALA A 45 -3.41 10.10 -1.96
CA ALA A 45 -3.86 11.14 -2.88
C ALA A 45 -5.29 11.61 -2.57
N CYS A 46 -6.22 10.69 -2.31
CA CYS A 46 -7.58 11.04 -1.90
C CYS A 46 -7.57 11.88 -0.61
N LEU A 47 -6.78 11.46 0.40
CA LEU A 47 -6.58 12.22 1.63
C LEU A 47 -6.01 13.62 1.33
N ALA A 48 -4.99 13.72 0.48
CA ALA A 48 -4.37 14.98 0.11
C ALA A 48 -5.29 15.89 -0.73
N CYS A 49 -6.26 15.31 -1.44
CA CYS A 49 -7.34 16.03 -2.09
C CYS A 49 -8.43 16.54 -1.12
N GLY A 50 -8.42 16.06 0.14
CA GLY A 50 -9.34 16.49 1.18
C GLY A 50 -10.53 15.57 1.41
N TYR A 51 -10.51 14.35 0.84
CA TYR A 51 -11.56 13.37 1.13
C TYR A 51 -11.54 12.93 2.60
N GLU A 52 -12.71 12.80 3.17
CA GLU A 52 -12.90 12.15 4.45
C GLU A 52 -12.95 10.62 4.29
N ALA A 53 -12.75 9.90 5.39
CA ALA A 53 -12.64 8.45 5.34
C ALA A 53 -13.90 7.77 4.79
N GLU A 54 -15.08 8.28 5.12
CA GLU A 54 -16.36 7.78 4.60
C GLU A 54 -16.48 7.98 3.09
N GLU A 55 -16.08 9.15 2.58
CA GLU A 55 -16.09 9.44 1.14
C GLU A 55 -15.11 8.52 0.37
N MET A 56 -13.91 8.28 0.93
CA MET A 56 -12.95 7.32 0.36
C MET A 56 -13.51 5.90 0.35
N LEU A 57 -14.27 5.52 1.37
CA LEU A 57 -14.90 4.21 1.44
C LEU A 57 -16.00 4.07 0.38
N ASP A 58 -16.83 5.09 0.18
CA ASP A 58 -17.85 5.12 -0.86
C ASP A 58 -17.21 4.97 -2.25
N LEU A 59 -16.11 5.69 -2.52
CA LEU A 59 -15.33 5.51 -3.75
C LEU A 59 -14.82 4.07 -3.92
N ALA A 60 -14.34 3.45 -2.84
CA ALA A 60 -13.83 2.09 -2.88
C ALA A 60 -14.93 1.04 -3.10
N GLU A 61 -16.13 1.26 -2.56
CA GLU A 61 -17.30 0.39 -2.76
C GLU A 61 -17.86 0.52 -4.19
N ASP A 62 -17.83 1.72 -4.78
CA ASP A 62 -18.29 2.00 -6.15
C ASP A 62 -17.35 1.41 -7.23
N VAL A 63 -16.08 1.19 -6.89
CA VAL A 63 -15.13 0.57 -7.83
C VAL A 63 -15.51 -0.88 -8.05
N SER A 64 -16.33 -1.12 -9.07
CA SER A 64 -16.58 -2.49 -9.51
C SER A 64 -15.29 -3.06 -10.10
N THR A 65 -14.88 -4.21 -9.57
CA THR A 65 -13.73 -4.96 -10.11
C THR A 65 -13.86 -5.26 -11.61
N LEU A 66 -15.10 -5.27 -12.13
CA LEU A 66 -15.39 -5.47 -13.56
C LEU A 66 -14.95 -4.28 -14.42
N GLU A 67 -14.98 -3.05 -13.90
CA GLU A 67 -14.53 -1.87 -14.67
C GLU A 67 -13.01 -1.79 -14.75
N LEU A 68 -12.30 -2.11 -13.66
CA LEU A 68 -10.83 -2.10 -13.63
C LEU A 68 -10.22 -3.22 -14.49
N PHE A 69 -10.89 -4.39 -14.53
CA PHE A 69 -10.43 -5.59 -15.24
C PHE A 69 -11.34 -5.92 -16.42
N ASN A 70 -11.90 -4.91 -17.08
CA ASN A 70 -12.74 -5.12 -18.27
C ASN A 70 -11.90 -5.75 -19.40
N PRO A 71 -12.32 -6.88 -19.98
CA PRO A 71 -11.63 -7.51 -21.08
C PRO A 71 -11.40 -6.61 -22.31
N LEU A 72 -12.19 -5.54 -22.46
CA LEU A 72 -11.99 -4.55 -23.52
C LEU A 72 -10.73 -3.69 -23.32
N ASN A 73 -10.17 -3.65 -22.10
CA ASN A 73 -8.94 -2.94 -21.75
C ASN A 73 -7.71 -3.86 -21.81
N LEU A 74 -7.85 -5.09 -22.38
CA LEU A 74 -6.73 -6.01 -22.56
C LEU A 74 -5.76 -5.47 -23.61
N ASP A 75 -4.50 -5.38 -23.25
CA ASP A 75 -3.41 -5.02 -24.15
C ASP A 75 -2.56 -6.26 -24.46
N PHE A 76 -2.93 -6.97 -25.52
CA PHE A 76 -2.22 -8.17 -25.97
C PHE A 76 -0.85 -7.87 -26.61
N SER A 77 -0.52 -6.60 -26.86
CA SER A 77 0.69 -6.20 -27.56
C SER A 77 1.81 -5.72 -26.62
N ARG A 78 1.52 -5.52 -25.31
CA ARG A 78 2.41 -4.88 -24.34
C ARG A 78 2.73 -5.72 -23.12
N SER A 79 3.55 -5.17 -22.24
CA SER A 79 4.13 -5.80 -21.06
C SER A 79 3.18 -6.01 -19.87
N GLY A 80 1.88 -5.68 -20.02
CA GLY A 80 0.83 -5.88 -19.01
C GLY A 80 -0.45 -6.44 -19.63
N ILE A 81 -1.33 -7.00 -18.80
CA ILE A 81 -2.63 -7.51 -19.26
C ILE A 81 -3.59 -6.35 -19.58
N PHE A 82 -3.48 -5.25 -18.84
CA PHE A 82 -4.32 -4.05 -19.00
C PHE A 82 -3.46 -2.82 -19.28
N ASP A 83 -3.92 -1.93 -20.19
CA ASP A 83 -3.23 -0.68 -20.53
C ASP A 83 -3.33 0.39 -19.44
N GLY A 84 -4.29 0.26 -18.53
CA GLY A 84 -4.48 1.17 -17.40
C GLY A 84 -5.13 2.51 -17.72
N LYS A 85 -5.59 2.76 -18.95
CA LYS A 85 -6.25 4.03 -19.33
C LYS A 85 -7.54 4.27 -18.58
N ALA A 86 -8.34 3.22 -18.39
CA ALA A 86 -9.61 3.31 -17.67
C ALA A 86 -9.39 3.68 -16.19
N ILE A 87 -8.34 3.14 -15.57
CA ILE A 87 -8.00 3.48 -14.18
C ILE A 87 -7.42 4.89 -14.07
N LEU A 88 -6.60 5.33 -15.03
CA LEU A 88 -6.09 6.71 -15.07
C LEU A 88 -7.24 7.70 -15.13
N LYS A 89 -8.23 7.46 -16.02
CA LYS A 89 -9.41 8.32 -16.10
C LYS A 89 -10.19 8.39 -14.79
N LYS A 90 -10.36 7.27 -14.08
CA LYS A 90 -10.98 7.29 -12.75
C LYS A 90 -10.17 8.12 -11.75
N PHE A 91 -8.84 8.04 -11.80
CA PHE A 91 -7.99 8.86 -10.93
C PHE A 91 -8.10 10.35 -11.26
N GLU A 92 -8.21 10.71 -12.55
CA GLU A 92 -8.52 12.09 -12.97
C GLU A 92 -9.86 12.57 -12.38
N ASP A 93 -10.91 11.74 -12.48
CA ASP A 93 -12.23 12.06 -11.94
C ASP A 93 -12.21 12.20 -10.40
N TRP A 94 -11.52 11.31 -9.68
CA TRP A 94 -11.40 11.36 -8.21
C TRP A 94 -10.57 12.54 -7.72
N THR A 95 -9.61 12.99 -8.48
CA THR A 95 -8.72 14.09 -8.09
C THR A 95 -9.14 15.43 -8.69
N ASP A 96 -10.26 15.47 -9.44
CA ASP A 96 -10.70 16.64 -10.21
C ASP A 96 -9.54 17.20 -11.09
N SER A 97 -8.78 16.26 -11.70
CA SER A 97 -7.57 16.54 -12.49
C SER A 97 -6.55 17.46 -11.79
N ARG A 98 -6.51 17.42 -10.47
CA ARG A 98 -5.65 18.27 -9.62
C ARG A 98 -4.18 17.95 -9.83
N VAL A 99 -3.35 18.98 -9.72
CA VAL A 99 -1.88 18.81 -9.60
C VAL A 99 -1.50 18.70 -8.12
N ILE A 100 -0.41 17.96 -7.84
CA ILE A 100 0.07 17.68 -6.47
C ILE A 100 0.36 18.97 -5.71
N GLU A 101 0.89 19.99 -6.38
CA GLU A 101 1.21 21.30 -5.79
C GLU A 101 -0.02 22.04 -5.24
N ASN A 102 -1.23 21.65 -5.67
CA ASN A 102 -2.50 22.20 -5.21
C ASN A 102 -3.22 21.28 -4.20
N ALA A 103 -2.54 20.27 -3.68
CA ALA A 103 -3.08 19.39 -2.64
C ALA A 103 -3.27 20.16 -1.31
N ASN A 104 -4.22 19.71 -0.49
CA ASN A 104 -4.51 20.33 0.81
C ASN A 104 -3.38 20.08 1.84
N ILE A 105 -2.64 18.98 1.67
CA ILE A 105 -1.43 18.63 2.43
C ILE A 105 -0.35 18.11 1.48
N PRO A 106 0.94 18.26 1.78
CA PRO A 106 2.03 17.67 1.03
C PRO A 106 1.82 16.18 0.79
N TYR A 107 1.97 15.76 -0.46
CA TYR A 107 1.76 14.39 -0.91
C TYR A 107 2.94 13.93 -1.78
N ILE A 108 3.36 12.69 -1.57
CA ILE A 108 4.37 12.01 -2.39
C ILE A 108 3.86 10.63 -2.78
N ALA A 109 3.89 10.31 -4.08
CA ALA A 109 3.73 8.95 -4.58
C ALA A 109 5.09 8.32 -4.87
N VAL A 110 5.27 7.06 -4.47
CA VAL A 110 6.50 6.33 -4.75
C VAL A 110 6.29 5.41 -5.95
N ALA A 111 7.11 5.55 -6.99
CA ALA A 111 7.14 4.70 -8.17
C ALA A 111 8.55 4.21 -8.46
N TYR A 112 8.69 3.22 -9.33
CA TYR A 112 9.98 2.77 -9.82
C TYR A 112 10.10 3.05 -11.32
N ASP A 113 11.14 3.79 -11.70
CA ASP A 113 11.45 4.14 -13.10
C ASP A 113 12.32 3.04 -13.73
N LEU A 114 11.75 2.32 -14.68
CA LEU A 114 12.47 1.26 -15.42
C LEU A 114 13.57 1.83 -16.34
N THR A 115 13.40 3.06 -16.82
CA THR A 115 14.34 3.72 -17.73
C THR A 115 15.62 4.10 -16.99
N ARG A 116 15.49 4.65 -15.78
CA ARG A 116 16.62 5.05 -14.92
C ARG A 116 17.05 3.96 -13.93
N GLN A 117 16.26 2.90 -13.78
CA GLN A 117 16.45 1.85 -12.78
C GLN A 117 16.55 2.42 -11.35
N ALA A 118 15.63 3.31 -11.00
CA ALA A 118 15.66 4.04 -9.74
C ALA A 118 14.26 4.21 -9.16
N THR A 119 14.19 4.28 -7.83
CA THR A 119 12.99 4.73 -7.11
C THR A 119 12.82 6.23 -7.32
N ILE A 120 11.60 6.64 -7.66
CA ILE A 120 11.25 8.04 -7.88
C ILE A 120 10.17 8.44 -6.89
N LEU A 121 10.37 9.62 -6.30
CA LEU A 121 9.39 10.32 -5.49
C LEU A 121 8.67 11.32 -6.40
N ILE A 122 7.38 11.12 -6.60
CA ILE A 122 6.55 12.00 -7.44
C ILE A 122 5.82 12.95 -6.49
N ASP A 123 6.31 14.18 -6.40
CA ASP A 123 5.86 15.23 -5.49
C ASP A 123 5.27 16.46 -6.20
N LYS A 124 5.11 16.37 -7.54
CA LYS A 124 4.59 17.43 -8.40
C LYS A 124 3.99 16.90 -9.69
N GLY A 125 3.20 17.75 -10.35
CA GLY A 125 2.50 17.42 -11.58
C GLY A 125 1.16 16.75 -11.33
N SER A 126 0.63 16.02 -12.31
CA SER A 126 -0.69 15.38 -12.23
C SER A 126 -0.78 14.38 -11.06
N MET A 127 -1.76 14.59 -10.19
CA MET A 127 -2.06 13.67 -9.09
C MET A 127 -2.47 12.29 -9.63
N ALA A 128 -3.29 12.25 -10.67
CA ALA A 128 -3.75 11.02 -11.31
C ALA A 128 -2.59 10.23 -11.95
N ASP A 129 -1.65 10.92 -12.61
CA ASP A 129 -0.46 10.27 -13.16
C ASP A 129 0.44 9.71 -12.07
N ALA A 130 0.60 10.41 -10.95
CA ALA A 130 1.37 9.92 -9.81
C ALA A 130 0.74 8.66 -9.20
N MET A 131 -0.59 8.65 -9.00
CA MET A 131 -1.35 7.46 -8.56
C MET A 131 -1.16 6.31 -9.55
N ARG A 132 -1.28 6.59 -10.86
CA ARG A 132 -1.16 5.57 -11.91
C ARG A 132 0.25 5.00 -12.00
N ALA A 133 1.29 5.84 -11.96
CA ALA A 133 2.68 5.42 -11.93
C ALA A 133 2.96 4.49 -10.74
N SER A 134 2.56 4.94 -9.54
CA SER A 134 2.77 4.20 -8.29
C SER A 134 2.01 2.87 -8.22
N SER A 135 0.88 2.74 -8.94
CA SER A 135 0.04 1.54 -8.95
C SER A 135 0.15 0.69 -10.21
N SER A 136 1.18 0.92 -11.04
CA SER A 136 1.48 0.12 -12.26
C SER A 136 2.07 -1.24 -11.90
N LEU A 137 1.26 -2.09 -11.25
CA LEU A 137 1.70 -3.40 -10.77
C LEU A 137 2.17 -4.26 -11.95
N PRO A 138 3.45 -4.69 -11.97
CA PRO A 138 3.99 -5.51 -13.03
C PRO A 138 3.15 -6.76 -13.29
N PHE A 139 3.03 -7.16 -14.54
CA PHE A 139 2.20 -8.25 -15.02
C PHE A 139 0.70 -7.93 -15.10
N ILE A 140 0.17 -7.05 -14.25
CA ILE A 140 -1.24 -6.64 -14.29
C ILE A 140 -1.42 -5.46 -15.25
N PHE A 141 -0.65 -4.41 -15.05
CA PHE A 141 -0.72 -3.20 -15.86
C PHE A 141 0.55 -2.99 -16.68
N SER A 142 0.38 -2.43 -17.86
CA SER A 142 1.51 -1.88 -18.61
C SER A 142 2.18 -0.77 -17.79
N PRO A 143 3.51 -0.58 -17.90
CA PRO A 143 4.18 0.55 -17.31
C PRO A 143 3.47 1.86 -17.68
N HIS A 144 3.41 2.80 -16.75
CA HIS A 144 2.88 4.13 -17.02
C HIS A 144 3.96 5.00 -17.67
N GLU A 145 3.64 5.55 -18.84
CA GLU A 145 4.59 6.36 -19.62
C GLU A 145 4.36 7.85 -19.34
N LEU A 146 5.42 8.55 -18.89
CA LEU A 146 5.44 10.00 -18.74
C LEU A 146 6.67 10.56 -19.49
N GLY A 147 6.44 11.13 -20.65
CA GLY A 147 7.52 11.52 -21.57
C GLY A 147 8.32 10.30 -21.99
N ASP A 148 9.64 10.35 -21.80
CA ASP A 148 10.57 9.27 -22.14
C ASP A 148 10.75 8.23 -21.01
N TYR A 149 10.00 8.34 -19.92
CA TYR A 149 10.15 7.49 -18.74
C TYR A 149 9.03 6.48 -18.62
N GLN A 150 9.37 5.29 -18.10
CA GLN A 150 8.44 4.18 -17.88
C GLN A 150 8.40 3.78 -16.41
N PHE A 151 7.24 3.97 -15.77
CA PHE A 151 7.05 3.73 -14.36
C PHE A 151 6.28 2.44 -14.10
N VAL A 152 6.75 1.70 -13.11
CA VAL A 152 6.04 0.59 -12.49
C VAL A 152 5.82 0.86 -11.01
N ASP A 153 4.97 0.04 -10.39
CA ASP A 153 4.61 0.12 -8.98
C ASP A 153 5.84 0.26 -8.07
N GLY A 154 5.80 1.23 -7.17
CA GLY A 154 6.88 1.50 -6.22
C GLY A 154 7.17 0.34 -5.26
N GLY A 155 6.22 -0.59 -5.12
CA GLY A 155 6.36 -1.78 -4.30
C GLY A 155 7.46 -2.74 -4.78
N VAL A 156 7.98 -2.59 -6.00
CA VAL A 156 9.15 -3.36 -6.45
C VAL A 156 10.43 -2.99 -5.69
N SER A 157 10.48 -1.80 -5.08
CA SER A 157 11.65 -1.30 -4.34
C SER A 157 11.33 -0.84 -2.92
N HIS A 158 10.23 -0.12 -2.71
CA HIS A 158 9.83 0.45 -1.42
C HIS A 158 8.34 0.22 -1.15
N PRO A 159 7.93 -1.01 -0.83
CA PRO A 159 6.52 -1.34 -0.57
C PRO A 159 5.95 -0.62 0.66
N LEU A 160 6.77 -0.30 1.65
CA LEU A 160 6.49 0.64 2.73
C LEU A 160 7.55 1.74 2.67
N PRO A 161 7.21 2.96 2.18
CA PRO A 161 8.20 3.97 1.82
C PRO A 161 8.73 4.77 3.02
N LEU A 162 9.01 4.09 4.14
CA LEU A 162 9.46 4.68 5.40
C LEU A 162 10.81 5.41 5.27
N ALA A 163 11.67 4.96 4.35
CA ALA A 163 12.97 5.58 4.09
C ALA A 163 12.88 7.04 3.62
N PHE A 164 11.72 7.46 3.14
CA PHE A 164 11.50 8.81 2.62
C PHE A 164 10.62 9.68 3.53
N ALA A 165 10.33 9.22 4.76
CA ALA A 165 9.48 9.96 5.69
C ALA A 165 10.08 11.33 6.09
N ASP A 166 11.40 11.48 6.02
CA ASP A 166 12.07 12.74 6.35
C ASP A 166 11.92 13.82 5.26
N GLU A 167 11.51 13.46 4.05
CA GLU A 167 11.15 14.40 2.98
C GLU A 167 9.84 15.15 3.27
N LEU A 168 9.09 14.74 4.28
CA LEU A 168 7.78 15.27 4.63
C LEU A 168 7.82 16.13 5.90
N PRO A 169 6.97 17.19 5.98
CA PRO A 169 6.81 17.97 7.20
C PRO A 169 5.91 17.25 8.23
N GLY A 170 6.29 17.31 9.51
CA GLY A 170 5.53 16.78 10.64
C GLY A 170 6.42 16.46 11.84
N ASP A 171 5.77 16.15 12.97
CA ASP A 171 6.45 15.94 14.27
C ASP A 171 6.77 14.46 14.51
N ILE A 172 5.86 13.58 14.08
CA ILE A 172 5.97 12.13 14.30
C ILE A 172 5.65 11.36 13.03
N ILE A 173 6.23 10.16 12.91
CA ILE A 173 6.01 9.24 11.80
C ILE A 173 5.02 8.16 12.24
N ILE A 174 3.86 8.09 11.56
CA ILE A 174 2.96 6.94 11.65
C ILE A 174 3.10 6.14 10.36
N ALA A 175 3.58 4.91 10.47
CA ALA A 175 3.70 3.98 9.34
C ALA A 175 2.59 2.93 9.40
N VAL A 176 1.93 2.70 8.25
CA VAL A 176 0.86 1.71 8.12
C VAL A 176 1.31 0.60 7.20
N ASN A 177 1.56 -0.57 7.77
CA ASN A 177 1.85 -1.79 7.02
C ASN A 177 0.56 -2.58 6.80
N VAL A 178 0.29 -2.93 5.54
CA VAL A 178 -0.85 -3.79 5.17
C VAL A 178 -0.40 -5.09 4.51
N LEU A 179 0.91 -5.25 4.30
CA LEU A 179 1.46 -6.45 3.68
C LEU A 179 1.50 -7.61 4.67
N PRO A 180 1.21 -8.83 4.21
CA PRO A 180 1.19 -9.99 5.08
C PRO A 180 2.58 -10.29 5.63
N HIS A 181 2.63 -10.63 6.92
CA HIS A 181 3.85 -11.18 7.52
C HIS A 181 4.25 -12.47 6.82
N VAL A 182 5.55 -12.65 6.62
CA VAL A 182 6.14 -13.84 6.00
C VAL A 182 5.65 -15.14 6.66
N ALA A 183 5.49 -15.14 7.99
CA ALA A 183 4.98 -16.28 8.75
C ALA A 183 3.51 -16.60 8.40
N ASN A 184 2.66 -15.60 8.32
CA ASN A 184 1.23 -15.76 8.02
C ASN A 184 1.01 -16.21 6.57
N GLN A 185 1.86 -15.79 5.64
CA GLN A 185 1.80 -16.24 4.25
C GLN A 185 2.08 -17.75 4.13
N ALA A 186 3.05 -18.28 4.88
CA ALA A 186 3.34 -19.70 4.90
C ALA A 186 2.16 -20.55 5.43
N GLU A 187 1.45 -20.07 6.44
CA GLU A 187 0.25 -20.71 6.97
C GLU A 187 -0.92 -20.67 5.98
N ARG A 188 -1.15 -19.50 5.34
CA ARG A 188 -2.15 -19.35 4.28
C ARG A 188 -1.86 -20.27 3.08
N TYR A 189 -0.60 -20.34 2.65
CA TYR A 189 -0.20 -21.24 1.58
C TYR A 189 -0.49 -22.69 1.93
N ARG A 190 -0.18 -23.14 3.16
CA ARG A 190 -0.49 -24.50 3.64
C ARG A 190 -2.00 -24.76 3.68
N ALA A 191 -2.79 -23.80 4.19
CA ALA A 191 -4.24 -23.90 4.24
C ALA A 191 -4.89 -23.94 2.85
N ASN A 192 -4.39 -23.14 1.91
CA ASN A 192 -4.86 -23.13 0.53
C ASN A 192 -4.43 -24.36 -0.25
N LYS A 193 -3.21 -24.87 -0.01
CA LYS A 193 -2.72 -26.12 -0.61
C LYS A 193 -3.57 -27.34 -0.20
N ALA A 194 -4.11 -27.33 1.02
CA ALA A 194 -5.02 -28.38 1.48
C ALA A 194 -6.40 -28.34 0.79
N LYS A 195 -6.78 -27.19 0.21
CA LYS A 195 -8.07 -26.98 -0.49
C LYS A 195 -7.99 -27.02 -2.01
N ALA A 196 -6.80 -26.88 -2.61
CA ALA A 196 -6.60 -26.79 -4.05
C ALA A 196 -5.84 -28.01 -4.60
N PRO A 197 -6.35 -28.71 -5.61
CA PRO A 197 -5.61 -29.79 -6.25
C PRO A 197 -4.50 -29.23 -7.16
N ASN A 198 -3.28 -29.47 -6.75
CA ASN A 198 -2.09 -29.77 -7.54
C ASN A 198 -1.52 -28.85 -8.64
N LYS A 199 -2.05 -27.67 -8.97
CA LYS A 199 -1.34 -26.79 -9.94
C LYS A 199 -1.53 -25.33 -9.60
N LEU A 200 -0.49 -24.70 -9.03
CA LEU A 200 -0.37 -23.24 -9.05
C LEU A 200 -0.22 -22.79 -10.51
N LEU A 201 -1.04 -21.83 -10.92
CA LEU A 201 -0.87 -21.16 -12.21
C LEU A 201 0.41 -20.29 -12.15
N ARG A 202 1.02 -20.02 -13.31
CA ARG A 202 2.20 -19.15 -13.39
C ARG A 202 1.97 -17.79 -12.73
N TYR A 203 0.76 -17.26 -12.89
CA TYR A 203 0.30 -16.02 -12.24
C TYR A 203 0.36 -16.13 -10.72
N ASP A 204 -0.16 -17.20 -10.12
CA ASP A 204 -0.18 -17.39 -8.66
C ASP A 204 1.23 -17.44 -8.10
N VAL A 205 2.15 -18.14 -8.79
CA VAL A 205 3.55 -18.22 -8.39
C VAL A 205 4.20 -16.82 -8.41
N PHE A 206 4.00 -16.08 -9.50
CA PHE A 206 4.55 -14.74 -9.64
C PHE A 206 4.03 -13.79 -8.55
N MET A 207 2.70 -13.71 -8.37
CA MET A 207 2.07 -12.81 -7.41
C MET A 207 2.43 -13.16 -5.97
N GLN A 208 2.48 -14.46 -5.62
CA GLN A 208 2.92 -14.88 -4.29
C GLN A 208 4.39 -14.53 -4.04
N SER A 209 5.26 -14.72 -5.03
CA SER A 209 6.67 -14.36 -4.91
C SER A 209 6.86 -12.86 -4.74
N LEU A 210 6.12 -12.06 -5.52
CA LEU A 210 6.17 -10.60 -5.44
C LEU A 210 5.69 -10.11 -4.06
N MET A 211 4.52 -10.57 -3.59
CA MET A 211 3.98 -10.20 -2.28
C MET A 211 4.88 -10.63 -1.13
N GLN A 212 5.51 -11.80 -1.25
CA GLN A 212 6.48 -12.29 -0.27
C GLN A 212 7.70 -11.37 -0.18
N ASN A 213 8.25 -10.98 -1.34
CA ASN A 213 9.39 -10.08 -1.39
C ASN A 213 9.04 -8.69 -0.84
N GLN A 214 7.89 -8.15 -1.20
CA GLN A 214 7.40 -6.86 -0.67
C GLN A 214 7.21 -6.92 0.85
N GLY A 215 6.61 -7.98 1.39
CA GLY A 215 6.45 -8.16 2.83
C GLY A 215 7.80 -8.22 3.55
N PHE A 216 8.80 -8.89 2.97
CA PHE A 216 10.14 -8.93 3.52
C PHE A 216 10.80 -7.54 3.55
N MET A 217 10.74 -6.79 2.44
CA MET A 217 11.30 -5.44 2.36
C MET A 217 10.61 -4.47 3.34
N ALA A 218 9.29 -4.57 3.50
CA ALA A 218 8.55 -3.75 4.46
C ALA A 218 9.01 -4.01 5.89
N ILE A 219 9.18 -5.28 6.28
CA ILE A 219 9.68 -5.65 7.61
C ILE A 219 11.10 -5.13 7.82
N GLN A 220 11.99 -5.26 6.85
CA GLN A 220 13.35 -4.71 6.96
C GLN A 220 13.31 -3.19 7.17
N SER A 221 12.51 -2.47 6.39
CA SER A 221 12.34 -1.02 6.54
C SER A 221 11.85 -0.63 7.94
N ILE A 222 10.89 -1.38 8.50
CA ILE A 222 10.37 -1.16 9.87
C ILE A 222 11.46 -1.38 10.93
N LEU A 223 12.25 -2.45 10.81
CA LEU A 223 13.30 -2.78 11.78
C LEU A 223 14.45 -1.76 11.76
N ASP A 224 14.81 -1.29 10.57
CA ASP A 224 15.93 -0.38 10.38
C ASP A 224 15.56 1.07 10.76
N LEU A 225 14.38 1.55 10.37
CA LEU A 225 14.00 2.97 10.43
C LEU A 225 13.07 3.33 11.59
N LYS A 226 12.39 2.35 12.20
CA LYS A 226 11.62 2.47 13.45
C LYS A 226 10.71 3.70 13.48
N PRO A 227 9.51 3.65 12.86
CA PRO A 227 8.56 4.74 12.96
C PRO A 227 8.14 4.97 14.42
N ASP A 228 7.67 6.18 14.75
CA ASP A 228 7.16 6.50 16.09
C ASP A 228 5.95 5.63 16.44
N ILE A 229 5.06 5.41 15.48
CA ILE A 229 3.92 4.49 15.62
C ILE A 229 3.87 3.59 14.38
N LEU A 230 3.83 2.28 14.59
CA LEU A 230 3.53 1.30 13.56
C LEU A 230 2.11 0.78 13.73
N ILE A 231 1.31 0.89 12.66
CA ILE A 231 -0.01 0.25 12.58
C ILE A 231 0.10 -0.90 11.60
N ASP A 232 -0.08 -2.13 12.08
CA ASP A 232 -0.07 -3.33 11.27
C ASP A 232 -1.52 -3.74 10.97
N ALA A 233 -1.99 -3.30 9.82
CA ALA A 233 -3.37 -3.47 9.36
C ALA A 233 -3.51 -4.56 8.28
N HIS A 234 -2.67 -5.61 8.34
CA HIS A 234 -2.81 -6.77 7.47
C HIS A 234 -3.99 -7.65 7.89
N HIS A 235 -5.02 -7.73 7.05
CA HIS A 235 -6.20 -8.54 7.34
C HIS A 235 -5.92 -10.06 7.24
N PRO A 236 -6.14 -10.85 8.31
CA PRO A 236 -5.68 -12.24 8.37
C PRO A 236 -6.44 -13.21 7.44
N LYS A 237 -7.66 -12.88 7.03
CA LYS A 237 -8.56 -13.77 6.28
C LYS A 237 -8.80 -13.33 4.84
N LEU A 238 -8.75 -12.03 4.54
CA LEU A 238 -9.00 -11.50 3.21
C LEU A 238 -7.75 -11.57 2.33
N GLY A 239 -7.94 -11.60 1.03
CA GLY A 239 -6.89 -11.70 0.02
C GLY A 239 -6.59 -10.36 -0.67
N PHE A 240 -5.47 -10.29 -1.37
CA PHE A 240 -5.05 -9.09 -2.09
C PHE A 240 -5.94 -8.76 -3.30
N THR A 241 -6.86 -9.65 -3.69
CA THR A 241 -7.84 -9.45 -4.77
C THR A 241 -9.24 -9.13 -4.27
N ASP A 242 -9.46 -9.08 -2.96
CA ASP A 242 -10.80 -8.91 -2.35
C ASP A 242 -11.25 -7.44 -2.32
N LEU A 243 -11.09 -6.72 -3.45
CA LEU A 243 -11.46 -5.30 -3.56
C LEU A 243 -12.93 -5.01 -3.22
N LYS A 244 -13.83 -5.98 -3.39
CA LYS A 244 -15.25 -5.85 -3.02
C LYS A 244 -15.52 -5.88 -1.51
N LYS A 245 -14.47 -6.08 -0.71
CA LYS A 245 -14.54 -6.17 0.76
C LYS A 245 -14.06 -4.88 1.43
N ALA A 246 -14.27 -3.73 0.78
CA ALA A 246 -13.78 -2.45 1.26
C ALA A 246 -14.23 -2.15 2.69
N ARG A 247 -15.50 -2.38 3.02
CA ARG A 247 -16.04 -2.22 4.38
C ARG A 247 -15.33 -3.09 5.40
N GLU A 248 -15.10 -4.37 5.10
CA GLU A 248 -14.43 -5.29 6.02
C GLU A 248 -12.97 -4.87 6.28
N PHE A 249 -12.27 -4.36 5.25
CA PHE A 249 -10.93 -3.80 5.41
C PHE A 249 -10.93 -2.50 6.21
N PHE A 250 -11.89 -1.63 5.95
CA PHE A 250 -12.07 -0.37 6.68
C PHE A 250 -12.24 -0.60 8.17
N ASP A 251 -13.21 -1.43 8.56
CA ASP A 251 -13.51 -1.73 9.95
C ASP A 251 -12.29 -2.33 10.65
N PHE A 252 -11.62 -3.28 9.99
CA PHE A 252 -10.39 -3.88 10.50
C PHE A 252 -9.26 -2.84 10.67
N GLY A 253 -9.03 -2.00 9.66
CA GLY A 253 -8.01 -0.94 9.72
C GLY A 253 -8.24 0.03 10.88
N TYR A 254 -9.49 0.42 11.10
CA TYR A 254 -9.87 1.27 12.23
C TYR A 254 -9.55 0.60 13.57
N GLU A 255 -9.95 -0.66 13.75
CA GLU A 255 -9.67 -1.43 14.97
C GLU A 255 -8.16 -1.58 15.24
N GLN A 256 -7.36 -1.87 14.19
CA GLN A 256 -5.92 -2.01 14.34
C GLN A 256 -5.25 -0.69 14.74
N ALA A 257 -5.71 0.44 14.21
CA ALA A 257 -5.19 1.75 14.58
C ALA A 257 -5.51 2.09 16.04
N GLN A 258 -6.75 1.86 16.49
CA GLN A 258 -7.14 2.07 17.89
C GLN A 258 -6.31 1.21 18.85
N SER A 259 -6.06 -0.06 18.49
CA SER A 259 -5.18 -0.95 19.26
C SER A 259 -3.75 -0.43 19.33
N ALA A 260 -3.19 0.00 18.18
CA ALA A 260 -1.83 0.52 18.12
C ALA A 260 -1.64 1.79 18.98
N PHE A 261 -2.63 2.67 19.06
CA PHE A 261 -2.56 3.87 19.90
C PHE A 261 -2.58 3.52 21.39
N THR A 262 -3.35 2.52 21.77
CA THR A 262 -3.40 2.03 23.17
C THR A 262 -2.08 1.37 23.55
N ASP A 263 -1.52 0.53 22.68
CA ASP A 263 -0.25 -0.17 22.89
C ASP A 263 0.95 0.77 22.89
N HIS A 264 0.94 1.80 22.02
CA HIS A 264 2.00 2.82 21.96
C HIS A 264 2.09 3.66 23.23
N ALA A 265 1.00 3.80 23.97
CA ALA A 265 1.00 4.43 25.28
C ALA A 265 1.75 3.61 26.35
N GLN A 266 2.15 2.36 26.06
CA GLN A 266 2.92 1.51 26.98
C GLN A 266 4.44 1.66 26.72
N PRO A 267 5.26 1.82 27.77
CA PRO A 267 6.71 2.06 27.63
C PRO A 267 7.49 0.92 26.96
N ASP A 268 6.92 -0.28 26.90
CA ASP A 268 7.56 -1.49 26.33
C ASP A 268 7.13 -1.84 24.90
N PHE A 269 6.41 -0.94 24.21
CA PHE A 269 5.86 -1.22 22.90
C PHE A 269 6.93 -1.53 21.83
N ALA A 270 7.92 -0.66 21.68
CA ALA A 270 8.96 -0.82 20.66
C ALA A 270 9.82 -2.09 20.85
N PRO A 271 10.26 -2.46 22.08
CA PRO A 271 10.93 -3.73 22.35
C PRO A 271 10.06 -4.95 22.03
N LYS A 272 8.77 -4.93 22.38
CA LYS A 272 7.84 -6.04 22.08
C LYS A 272 7.63 -6.24 20.58
N LEU A 273 7.49 -5.14 19.84
CA LEU A 273 7.37 -5.17 18.40
C LEU A 273 8.61 -5.79 17.75
N ARG A 274 9.80 -5.31 18.14
CA ARG A 274 11.08 -5.84 17.68
C ARG A 274 11.24 -7.33 17.98
N ALA A 275 10.95 -7.75 19.19
CA ALA A 275 11.02 -9.15 19.60
C ALA A 275 10.04 -10.03 18.79
N SER A 276 8.83 -9.53 18.49
CA SER A 276 7.86 -10.23 17.64
C SER A 276 8.40 -10.43 16.23
N TYR A 277 8.96 -9.39 15.59
CA TYR A 277 9.53 -9.47 14.26
C TYR A 277 10.79 -10.34 14.23
N GLU A 278 11.69 -10.22 15.18
CA GLU A 278 12.91 -11.05 15.31
C GLU A 278 12.55 -12.53 15.52
N GLN A 279 11.51 -12.83 16.30
CA GLN A 279 11.02 -14.20 16.51
C GLN A 279 10.46 -14.82 15.22
N ILE A 280 9.79 -14.02 14.38
CA ILE A 280 9.33 -14.46 13.06
C ILE A 280 10.53 -14.83 12.19
N PHE A 281 11.57 -14.00 12.14
CA PHE A 281 12.80 -14.26 11.40
C PHE A 281 13.55 -15.50 11.91
N SER A 282 13.75 -15.63 13.21
CA SER A 282 14.48 -16.77 13.79
C SER A 282 13.82 -18.11 13.50
N ARG A 283 12.49 -18.17 13.47
CA ARG A 283 11.74 -19.39 13.11
C ARG A 283 11.96 -19.84 11.66
N PHE A 284 12.26 -18.91 10.75
CA PHE A 284 12.57 -19.23 9.35
C PHE A 284 14.00 -19.76 9.18
N ILE A 285 14.97 -19.20 9.89
CA ILE A 285 16.38 -19.60 9.78
C ILE A 285 16.64 -20.98 10.43
N HIS A 286 15.95 -21.30 11.54
CA HIS A 286 16.21 -22.53 12.30
C HIS A 286 15.38 -23.77 11.90
N LYS A 287 14.32 -23.63 11.08
CA LYS A 287 13.54 -24.79 10.59
C LYS A 287 14.11 -25.49 9.36
N ASN A 288 15.17 -24.95 8.77
CA ASN A 288 15.84 -25.49 7.59
C ASN A 288 17.26 -26.01 7.86
N ARG A 289 17.57 -26.33 9.13
CA ARG A 289 18.76 -27.12 9.51
C ARG A 289 18.38 -28.48 10.03
#